data_0750df7a36aee6fd6ec9a15803c622e4
#
_entry.id   0750df7a36aee6fd6ec9a15803c622e4
#
_cell.length_a   1.000
_cell.length_b   1.000
_cell.length_c   1.000
_cell.angle_alpha   90.00
_cell.angle_beta   90.00
_cell.angle_gamma   90.00
#
_symmetry.space_group_name_H-M   'P 1'
#
loop_
_entity.id
_entity.type
_entity.pdbx_description
1 polymer ?
#
loop_
_entity_poly.entity_id
_entity_poly.type
_entity_poly.pdbx_seq_one_letter_code
_entity_poly.pdbx_strand_id
1 'polypeptide(L)'
;MAFAKVNSQEIFYTDSGGNGPVVILAHGFLMDQTMFDPQVAALSPEFRVITWDERGFGQTKWDGKEFTYWDSARDCLGLMDHLGIQKCVIGGMSQGGFLTLRVALTAPERVAALVLIDTAADNDNEETLAGYRMMVDTWVQNGPVPDLTAIIANIIIAEPIENAKRIAKWQDYTTEAIKATANCLLNRDDITNRLGEIKCPAIIIHGTADTAISMDRAEALRAGLVGAGKVVTIEGAAHASNLTHAQLVNPPLLEFLRRVTK
;
A
#
# COMPACT_ATOMS: atom_id res chain seq x y z
N MET A 1 17.29 8.67 -2.55
CA MET A 1 16.21 9.45 -1.87
C MET A 1 16.07 10.77 -2.58
N ALA A 2 14.88 11.14 -2.98
CA ALA A 2 14.63 12.37 -3.73
C ALA A 2 13.16 12.83 -3.58
N PHE A 3 12.87 14.02 -4.10
CA PHE A 3 11.52 14.55 -4.20
C PHE A 3 11.14 14.78 -5.65
N ALA A 4 9.92 14.38 -6.00
CA ALA A 4 9.29 14.65 -7.29
C ALA A 4 8.16 15.68 -7.11
N LYS A 5 8.14 16.72 -7.94
CA LYS A 5 7.01 17.65 -7.97
C LYS A 5 5.92 17.08 -8.88
N VAL A 6 4.84 16.64 -8.28
CA VAL A 6 3.74 15.92 -8.94
C VAL A 6 2.40 16.43 -8.39
N ASN A 7 1.49 16.85 -9.25
CA ASN A 7 0.12 17.24 -8.88
C ASN A 7 0.03 18.17 -7.66
N SER A 8 0.90 19.18 -7.59
CA SER A 8 1.03 20.13 -6.47
C SER A 8 1.56 19.52 -5.16
N GLN A 9 2.10 18.31 -5.20
CA GLN A 9 2.78 17.64 -4.09
C GLN A 9 4.30 17.63 -4.32
N GLU A 10 5.10 17.56 -3.27
CA GLU A 10 6.49 17.14 -3.33
C GLU A 10 6.59 15.71 -2.80
N ILE A 11 6.42 14.74 -3.69
CA ILE A 11 6.40 13.31 -3.37
C ILE A 11 7.82 12.84 -3.04
N PHE A 12 8.01 12.34 -1.82
CA PHE A 12 9.24 11.69 -1.42
C PHE A 12 9.30 10.26 -1.96
N TYR A 13 10.42 9.87 -2.53
CA TYR A 13 10.64 8.52 -3.03
C TYR A 13 12.08 8.04 -2.85
N THR A 14 12.25 6.74 -2.84
CA THR A 14 13.55 6.09 -2.99
C THR A 14 13.59 5.29 -4.29
N ASP A 15 14.75 5.19 -4.87
CA ASP A 15 15.01 4.48 -6.11
C ASP A 15 16.28 3.65 -5.91
N SER A 16 16.17 2.33 -6.05
CA SER A 16 17.33 1.43 -5.93
C SER A 16 18.33 1.60 -7.06
N GLY A 17 17.93 2.29 -8.13
CA GLY A 17 18.72 2.33 -9.38
C GLY A 17 18.70 1.00 -10.13
N GLY A 18 19.65 0.86 -11.08
CA GLY A 18 19.77 -0.32 -11.94
C GLY A 18 19.00 -0.19 -13.25
N ASN A 19 19.24 -1.15 -14.16
CA ASN A 19 18.66 -1.19 -15.50
C ASN A 19 17.59 -2.30 -15.65
N GLY A 20 17.24 -2.97 -14.55
CA GLY A 20 16.23 -4.03 -14.55
C GLY A 20 14.81 -3.47 -14.76
N PRO A 21 13.83 -4.37 -14.95
CA PRO A 21 12.43 -3.98 -15.00
C PRO A 21 12.02 -3.20 -13.75
N VAL A 22 11.16 -2.19 -13.93
CA VAL A 22 10.77 -1.30 -12.83
C VAL A 22 9.61 -1.89 -12.03
N VAL A 23 9.72 -1.80 -10.69
CA VAL A 23 8.68 -2.14 -9.72
C VAL A 23 8.46 -0.94 -8.81
N ILE A 24 7.23 -0.43 -8.74
CA ILE A 24 6.83 0.66 -7.84
C ILE A 24 5.94 0.08 -6.74
N LEU A 25 6.24 0.39 -5.47
CA LEU A 25 5.53 -0.12 -4.30
C LEU A 25 4.99 1.04 -3.44
N ALA A 26 3.70 0.96 -3.14
CA ALA A 26 2.96 1.92 -2.31
C ALA A 26 2.64 1.32 -0.94
N HIS A 27 2.93 2.07 0.12
CA HIS A 27 2.81 1.61 1.51
C HIS A 27 1.37 1.54 2.03
N GLY A 28 1.17 0.92 3.21
CA GLY A 28 -0.09 0.84 3.94
C GLY A 28 -0.39 2.10 4.77
N PHE A 29 -1.62 2.19 5.30
CA PHE A 29 -2.04 3.27 6.19
C PHE A 29 -1.14 3.36 7.43
N LEU A 30 -0.80 4.59 7.85
CA LEU A 30 0.13 4.88 8.95
C LEU A 30 1.54 4.29 8.77
N MET A 31 1.88 3.86 7.56
CA MET A 31 3.21 3.40 7.20
C MET A 31 3.92 4.47 6.35
N ASP A 32 5.11 4.16 5.91
CA ASP A 32 5.91 4.92 4.97
C ASP A 32 6.67 3.96 4.05
N GLN A 33 7.39 4.48 3.08
CA GLN A 33 8.12 3.70 2.10
C GLN A 33 9.08 2.67 2.72
N THR A 34 9.58 2.89 3.95
CA THR A 34 10.52 1.98 4.62
C THR A 34 9.90 0.63 5.01
N MET A 35 8.56 0.49 4.95
CA MET A 35 7.96 -0.82 5.15
C MET A 35 8.39 -1.85 4.10
N PHE A 36 8.85 -1.39 2.94
CA PHE A 36 9.32 -2.23 1.85
C PHE A 36 10.83 -2.46 1.83
N ASP A 37 11.58 -2.02 2.85
CA ASP A 37 13.03 -2.25 2.91
C ASP A 37 13.41 -3.73 2.69
N PRO A 38 12.68 -4.72 3.26
CA PRO A 38 12.96 -6.13 2.98
C PRO A 38 12.72 -6.53 1.52
N GLN A 39 11.74 -5.94 0.85
CA GLN A 39 11.47 -6.18 -0.57
C GLN A 39 12.49 -5.47 -1.45
N VAL A 40 12.88 -4.24 -1.12
CA VAL A 40 13.94 -3.51 -1.82
C VAL A 40 15.23 -4.31 -1.78
N ALA A 41 15.63 -4.81 -0.61
CA ALA A 41 16.83 -5.63 -0.47
C ALA A 41 16.79 -6.91 -1.31
N ALA A 42 15.62 -7.58 -1.37
CA ALA A 42 15.48 -8.83 -2.10
C ALA A 42 15.38 -8.64 -3.63
N LEU A 43 14.75 -7.54 -4.08
CA LEU A 43 14.43 -7.33 -5.50
C LEU A 43 15.47 -6.50 -6.25
N SER A 44 16.19 -5.58 -5.57
CA SER A 44 17.12 -4.65 -6.22
C SER A 44 18.29 -5.29 -6.99
N PRO A 45 18.71 -6.54 -6.73
CA PRO A 45 19.69 -7.21 -7.58
C PRO A 45 19.22 -7.45 -9.03
N GLU A 46 17.92 -7.52 -9.27
CA GLU A 46 17.34 -7.86 -10.58
C GLU A 46 16.40 -6.79 -11.13
N PHE A 47 15.81 -5.96 -10.26
CA PHE A 47 14.78 -4.97 -10.59
C PHE A 47 15.21 -3.57 -10.13
N ARG A 48 14.74 -2.54 -10.83
CA ARG A 48 14.78 -1.17 -10.30
C ARG A 48 13.54 -0.99 -9.44
N VAL A 49 13.74 -0.91 -8.13
CA VAL A 49 12.65 -0.81 -7.14
C VAL A 49 12.49 0.64 -6.68
N ILE A 50 11.27 1.14 -6.79
CA ILE A 50 10.89 2.47 -6.34
C ILE A 50 9.86 2.32 -5.24
N THR A 51 10.13 2.94 -4.09
CA THR A 51 9.18 3.07 -2.99
C THR A 51 8.96 4.55 -2.71
N TRP A 52 7.77 4.93 -2.30
CA TRP A 52 7.40 6.34 -2.16
C TRP A 52 6.43 6.55 -0.99
N ASP A 53 6.42 7.74 -0.44
CA ASP A 53 5.47 8.14 0.59
C ASP A 53 4.27 8.81 -0.07
N GLU A 54 3.06 8.26 0.17
CA GLU A 54 1.82 8.89 -0.29
C GLU A 54 1.61 10.25 0.37
N ARG A 55 0.76 11.08 -0.25
CA ARG A 55 0.38 12.39 0.34
C ARG A 55 -0.19 12.21 1.75
N GLY A 56 0.24 13.07 2.68
CA GLY A 56 -0.12 13.01 4.09
C GLY A 56 0.70 12.01 4.93
N PHE A 57 1.66 11.30 4.33
CA PHE A 57 2.51 10.33 5.01
C PHE A 57 4.00 10.62 4.84
N GLY A 58 4.79 10.08 5.78
CA GLY A 58 6.24 10.06 5.74
C GLY A 58 6.87 11.43 5.50
N GLN A 59 7.70 11.54 4.48
CA GLN A 59 8.43 12.76 4.13
C GLN A 59 7.79 13.56 2.98
N THR A 60 6.70 13.04 2.38
CA THR A 60 6.00 13.76 1.31
C THR A 60 5.41 15.07 1.84
N LYS A 61 5.72 16.17 1.14
CA LYS A 61 5.15 17.49 1.44
C LYS A 61 3.83 17.63 0.70
N TRP A 62 2.78 17.46 1.44
CA TRP A 62 1.41 17.50 0.99
C TRP A 62 0.82 18.92 1.11
N ASP A 63 -0.10 19.27 0.21
CA ASP A 63 -0.69 20.62 0.10
C ASP A 63 -1.80 20.94 1.14
N GLY A 64 -2.05 20.04 2.09
CA GLY A 64 -3.02 20.21 3.16
C GLY A 64 -4.49 19.94 2.77
N LYS A 65 -4.76 19.55 1.51
CA LYS A 65 -6.13 19.33 1.05
C LYS A 65 -6.58 17.90 1.25
N GLU A 66 -7.89 17.70 1.36
CA GLU A 66 -8.50 16.38 1.28
C GLU A 66 -8.22 15.73 -0.08
N PHE A 67 -8.17 14.41 -0.10
CA PHE A 67 -7.86 13.63 -1.29
C PHE A 67 -8.54 12.25 -1.23
N THR A 68 -8.50 11.58 -2.36
CA THR A 68 -9.01 10.22 -2.55
C THR A 68 -7.91 9.30 -3.05
N TYR A 69 -8.10 7.99 -3.05
CA TYR A 69 -7.15 7.07 -3.69
C TYR A 69 -7.05 7.25 -5.21
N TRP A 70 -8.01 7.92 -5.86
CA TRP A 70 -7.86 8.33 -7.26
C TRP A 70 -6.84 9.46 -7.42
N ASP A 71 -6.73 10.35 -6.41
CA ASP A 71 -5.67 11.37 -6.36
C ASP A 71 -4.30 10.72 -6.14
N SER A 72 -4.19 9.79 -5.20
CA SER A 72 -2.96 9.03 -4.96
C SER A 72 -2.55 8.19 -6.19
N ALA A 73 -3.53 7.63 -6.92
CA ALA A 73 -3.26 6.93 -8.18
C ALA A 73 -2.69 7.89 -9.25
N ARG A 74 -3.21 9.11 -9.35
CA ARG A 74 -2.64 10.15 -10.24
C ARG A 74 -1.24 10.57 -9.81
N ASP A 75 -0.95 10.61 -8.50
CA ASP A 75 0.40 10.89 -8.00
C ASP A 75 1.39 9.78 -8.40
N CYS A 76 0.98 8.53 -8.30
CA CYS A 76 1.78 7.40 -8.76
C CYS A 76 2.11 7.52 -10.26
N LEU A 77 1.11 7.84 -11.09
CA LEU A 77 1.30 8.07 -12.52
C LEU A 77 2.22 9.26 -12.79
N GLY A 78 2.05 10.35 -12.05
CA GLY A 78 2.92 11.53 -12.15
C GLY A 78 4.35 11.25 -11.68
N LEU A 79 4.55 10.39 -10.68
CA LEU A 79 5.88 9.91 -10.29
C LEU A 79 6.53 9.08 -11.40
N MET A 80 5.75 8.21 -12.06
CA MET A 80 6.23 7.47 -13.24
C MET A 80 6.67 8.43 -14.36
N ASP A 81 5.89 9.47 -14.63
CA ASP A 81 6.23 10.47 -15.66
C ASP A 81 7.50 11.24 -15.29
N HIS A 82 7.63 11.67 -14.02
CA HIS A 82 8.84 12.33 -13.51
C HIS A 82 10.10 11.47 -13.69
N LEU A 83 9.97 10.15 -13.54
CA LEU A 83 11.07 9.18 -13.65
C LEU A 83 11.28 8.66 -15.09
N GLY A 84 10.47 9.09 -16.05
CA GLY A 84 10.52 8.62 -17.44
C GLY A 84 10.08 7.18 -17.64
N ILE A 85 9.29 6.65 -16.69
CA ILE A 85 8.83 5.25 -16.70
C ILE A 85 7.53 5.17 -17.51
N GLN A 86 7.57 4.51 -18.66
CA GLN A 86 6.40 4.35 -19.51
C GLN A 86 5.48 3.24 -19.03
N LYS A 87 6.04 2.12 -18.57
CA LYS A 87 5.28 0.96 -18.08
C LYS A 87 6.10 0.22 -17.02
N CYS A 88 5.45 -0.22 -15.95
CA CYS A 88 6.10 -0.96 -14.87
C CYS A 88 5.15 -1.92 -14.15
N VAL A 89 5.70 -2.75 -13.28
CA VAL A 89 4.91 -3.45 -12.26
C VAL A 89 4.59 -2.46 -11.15
N ILE A 90 3.32 -2.40 -10.74
CA ILE A 90 2.87 -1.54 -9.65
C ILE A 90 2.30 -2.43 -8.55
N GLY A 91 2.64 -2.14 -7.31
CA GLY A 91 2.13 -2.88 -6.18
C GLY A 91 1.93 -2.02 -4.95
N GLY A 92 1.27 -2.62 -3.97
CA GLY A 92 1.07 -1.96 -2.69
C GLY A 92 0.49 -2.90 -1.65
N MET A 93 0.66 -2.49 -0.41
CA MET A 93 0.11 -3.16 0.76
C MET A 93 -1.09 -2.37 1.26
N SER A 94 -2.19 -3.06 1.60
CA SER A 94 -3.40 -2.45 2.19
C SER A 94 -3.89 -1.24 1.35
N GLN A 95 -3.87 -0.02 1.88
CA GLN A 95 -4.22 1.19 1.11
C GLN A 95 -3.36 1.35 -0.15
N GLY A 96 -2.09 0.98 -0.11
CA GLY A 96 -1.24 0.96 -1.30
C GLY A 96 -1.80 0.06 -2.40
N GLY A 97 -2.46 -1.04 -2.03
CA GLY A 97 -3.22 -1.87 -2.96
C GLY A 97 -4.49 -1.19 -3.48
N PHE A 98 -5.21 -0.42 -2.63
CA PHE A 98 -6.39 0.35 -3.06
C PHE A 98 -6.04 1.34 -4.18
N LEU A 99 -4.96 2.11 -3.99
CA LEU A 99 -4.51 3.04 -5.03
C LEU A 99 -3.95 2.30 -6.25
N THR A 100 -3.23 1.20 -6.07
CA THR A 100 -2.65 0.37 -7.15
C THR A 100 -3.73 -0.14 -8.11
N LEU A 101 -4.85 -0.62 -7.59
CA LEU A 101 -6.02 -1.01 -8.40
C LEU A 101 -6.57 0.18 -9.20
N ARG A 102 -6.61 1.39 -8.60
CA ARG A 102 -7.08 2.60 -9.29
C ARG A 102 -6.10 3.10 -10.34
N VAL A 103 -4.79 2.89 -10.17
CA VAL A 103 -3.80 3.13 -11.25
C VAL A 103 -4.11 2.23 -12.44
N ALA A 104 -4.37 0.93 -12.21
CA ALA A 104 -4.68 -0.03 -13.27
C ALA A 104 -6.01 0.28 -13.99
N LEU A 105 -6.99 0.84 -13.29
CA LEU A 105 -8.25 1.31 -13.88
C LEU A 105 -8.11 2.64 -14.65
N THR A 106 -7.16 3.48 -14.25
CA THR A 106 -6.97 4.82 -14.85
C THR A 106 -6.10 4.76 -16.10
N ALA A 107 -5.02 3.98 -16.07
CA ALA A 107 -4.01 3.90 -17.12
C ALA A 107 -3.52 2.45 -17.30
N PRO A 108 -4.38 1.53 -17.77
CA PRO A 108 -4.07 0.11 -17.88
C PRO A 108 -2.84 -0.19 -18.76
N GLU A 109 -2.57 0.66 -19.77
CA GLU A 109 -1.41 0.54 -20.66
C GLU A 109 -0.08 0.81 -19.93
N ARG A 110 -0.12 1.53 -18.79
CA ARG A 110 1.05 1.86 -17.96
C ARG A 110 1.41 0.75 -16.98
N VAL A 111 0.53 -0.25 -16.80
CA VAL A 111 0.67 -1.31 -15.80
C VAL A 111 1.04 -2.62 -16.48
N ALA A 112 2.22 -3.15 -16.18
CA ALA A 112 2.69 -4.44 -16.67
C ALA A 112 2.09 -5.61 -15.89
N ALA A 113 2.01 -5.48 -14.57
CA ALA A 113 1.42 -6.44 -13.64
C ALA A 113 1.13 -5.76 -12.30
N LEU A 114 0.33 -6.40 -11.45
CA LEU A 114 -0.02 -5.94 -10.10
C LEU A 114 0.58 -6.84 -9.01
N VAL A 115 1.05 -6.21 -7.94
CA VAL A 115 1.44 -6.86 -6.67
C VAL A 115 0.51 -6.34 -5.58
N LEU A 116 -0.36 -7.20 -5.06
CA LEU A 116 -1.41 -6.85 -4.11
C LEU A 116 -1.17 -7.62 -2.81
N ILE A 117 -0.79 -6.89 -1.76
CA ILE A 117 -0.41 -7.48 -0.47
C ILE A 117 -1.39 -7.01 0.59
N ASP A 118 -2.02 -7.96 1.30
CA ASP A 118 -2.94 -7.70 2.41
C ASP A 118 -3.96 -6.58 2.08
N THR A 119 -4.64 -6.71 0.95
CA THR A 119 -5.52 -5.67 0.40
C THR A 119 -6.83 -6.25 -0.15
N ALA A 120 -7.77 -5.37 -0.48
CA ALA A 120 -9.10 -5.68 -0.99
C ALA A 120 -9.55 -4.65 -2.04
N ALA A 121 -10.75 -4.81 -2.59
CA ALA A 121 -11.36 -3.84 -3.50
C ALA A 121 -12.65 -3.23 -2.95
N ASP A 122 -13.26 -3.88 -1.98
CA ASP A 122 -14.50 -3.51 -1.31
C ASP A 122 -14.25 -2.55 -0.13
N ASN A 123 -15.34 -2.08 0.46
CA ASN A 123 -15.33 -1.31 1.69
C ASN A 123 -15.49 -2.20 2.92
N ASP A 124 -15.10 -1.67 4.08
CA ASP A 124 -15.41 -2.27 5.36
C ASP A 124 -16.91 -2.10 5.66
N ASN A 125 -17.46 -3.01 6.48
CA ASN A 125 -18.83 -2.89 6.97
C ASN A 125 -18.98 -1.71 7.95
N GLU A 126 -20.22 -1.27 8.18
CA GLU A 126 -20.51 -0.09 9.00
C GLU A 126 -20.02 -0.23 10.45
N GLU A 127 -20.00 -1.43 11.03
CA GLU A 127 -19.51 -1.66 12.39
C GLU A 127 -17.99 -1.42 12.45
N THR A 128 -17.24 -1.98 11.52
CA THR A 128 -15.79 -1.79 11.40
C THR A 128 -15.46 -0.32 11.14
N LEU A 129 -16.19 0.33 10.20
CA LEU A 129 -16.01 1.75 9.92
C LEU A 129 -16.28 2.64 11.14
N ALA A 130 -17.32 2.33 11.94
CA ALA A 130 -17.62 3.06 13.17
C ALA A 130 -16.49 2.92 14.20
N GLY A 131 -15.91 1.72 14.33
CA GLY A 131 -14.74 1.48 15.18
C GLY A 131 -13.51 2.28 14.74
N TYR A 132 -13.23 2.30 13.45
CA TYR A 132 -12.10 3.09 12.92
C TYR A 132 -12.33 4.60 13.06
N ARG A 133 -13.54 5.10 12.83
CA ARG A 133 -13.89 6.51 13.07
C ARG A 133 -13.64 6.90 14.53
N MET A 134 -14.04 6.04 15.48
CA MET A 134 -13.78 6.29 16.90
C MET A 134 -12.28 6.37 17.22
N MET A 135 -11.44 5.50 16.63
CA MET A 135 -9.99 5.56 16.79
C MET A 135 -9.41 6.86 16.23
N VAL A 136 -9.87 7.28 15.04
CA VAL A 136 -9.47 8.55 14.40
C VAL A 136 -9.88 9.75 15.26
N ASP A 137 -11.11 9.78 15.74
CA ASP A 137 -11.62 10.87 16.60
C ASP A 137 -10.81 10.96 17.91
N THR A 138 -10.47 9.80 18.49
CA THR A 138 -9.62 9.74 19.68
C THR A 138 -8.23 10.31 19.39
N TRP A 139 -7.62 9.94 18.26
CA TRP A 139 -6.32 10.49 17.86
C TRP A 139 -6.37 12.00 17.62
N VAL A 140 -7.40 12.47 16.93
CA VAL A 140 -7.60 13.89 16.62
C VAL A 140 -7.76 14.74 17.89
N GLN A 141 -8.45 14.19 18.90
CA GLN A 141 -8.71 14.89 20.17
C GLN A 141 -7.55 14.83 21.16
N ASN A 142 -6.87 13.70 21.25
CA ASN A 142 -5.91 13.39 22.32
C ASN A 142 -4.47 13.17 21.82
N GLY A 143 -4.26 13.18 20.50
CA GLY A 143 -2.99 12.78 19.88
C GLY A 143 -2.78 11.26 19.88
N PRO A 144 -1.57 10.80 19.50
CA PRO A 144 -1.22 9.39 19.44
C PRO A 144 -0.92 8.80 20.84
N VAL A 145 -1.97 8.75 21.68
CA VAL A 145 -1.85 8.22 23.05
C VAL A 145 -1.46 6.72 23.05
N PRO A 146 -0.70 6.27 24.09
CA PRO A 146 -0.10 4.92 24.10
C PRO A 146 -1.09 3.78 23.87
N ASP A 147 -2.24 3.77 24.55
CA ASP A 147 -3.22 2.69 24.43
C ASP A 147 -3.81 2.60 23.01
N LEU A 148 -4.12 3.75 22.40
CA LEU A 148 -4.63 3.82 21.04
C LEU A 148 -3.58 3.33 20.02
N THR A 149 -2.35 3.83 20.14
CA THR A 149 -1.29 3.46 19.20
C THR A 149 -0.91 1.98 19.31
N ALA A 150 -0.96 1.41 20.53
CA ALA A 150 -0.74 -0.02 20.74
C ALA A 150 -1.83 -0.87 20.05
N ILE A 151 -3.10 -0.48 20.15
CA ILE A 151 -4.21 -1.17 19.48
C ILE A 151 -4.02 -1.11 17.96
N ILE A 152 -3.77 0.07 17.40
CA ILE A 152 -3.57 0.25 15.96
C ILE A 152 -2.35 -0.55 15.46
N ALA A 153 -1.24 -0.51 16.18
CA ALA A 153 -0.03 -1.25 15.82
C ALA A 153 -0.27 -2.77 15.82
N ASN A 154 -1.06 -3.27 16.76
CA ASN A 154 -1.43 -4.70 16.79
C ASN A 154 -2.39 -5.09 15.66
N ILE A 155 -3.25 -4.20 15.20
CA ILE A 155 -4.10 -4.43 14.02
C ILE A 155 -3.23 -4.50 12.75
N ILE A 156 -2.29 -3.55 12.59
CA ILE A 156 -1.53 -3.41 11.34
C ILE A 156 -0.33 -4.37 11.28
N ILE A 157 0.43 -4.51 12.37
CA ILE A 157 1.76 -5.14 12.33
C ILE A 157 1.79 -6.41 13.19
N ALA A 158 1.31 -6.33 14.44
CA ALA A 158 1.29 -7.42 15.42
C ALA A 158 2.68 -8.06 15.70
N GLU A 159 3.76 -7.28 15.59
CA GLU A 159 5.14 -7.68 15.91
C GLU A 159 5.76 -6.63 16.83
N PRO A 160 6.18 -6.97 18.07
CA PRO A 160 6.54 -5.99 19.10
C PRO A 160 7.64 -5.00 18.72
N ILE A 161 8.69 -5.46 18.02
CA ILE A 161 9.83 -4.61 17.65
C ILE A 161 9.40 -3.61 16.57
N GLU A 162 8.69 -4.06 15.54
CA GLU A 162 8.18 -3.20 14.48
C GLU A 162 7.07 -2.28 14.99
N ASN A 163 6.20 -2.76 15.89
CA ASN A 163 5.20 -1.93 16.57
C ASN A 163 5.88 -0.72 17.24
N ALA A 164 6.91 -0.96 18.05
CA ALA A 164 7.62 0.11 18.77
C ALA A 164 8.24 1.12 17.79
N LYS A 165 8.86 0.66 16.71
CA LYS A 165 9.44 1.54 15.68
C LYS A 165 8.39 2.44 15.02
N ARG A 166 7.21 1.89 14.69
CA ARG A 166 6.15 2.64 14.01
C ARG A 166 5.43 3.60 14.96
N ILE A 167 5.12 3.16 16.18
CA ILE A 167 4.55 4.04 17.22
C ILE A 167 5.44 5.26 17.47
N ALA A 168 6.78 5.09 17.47
CA ALA A 168 7.70 6.21 17.59
C ALA A 168 7.56 7.22 16.44
N LYS A 169 7.44 6.75 15.19
CA LYS A 169 7.22 7.63 14.04
C LYS A 169 5.85 8.34 14.06
N TRP A 170 4.82 7.67 14.60
CA TRP A 170 3.48 8.23 14.67
C TRP A 170 3.35 9.45 15.59
N GLN A 171 4.32 9.67 16.49
CA GLN A 171 4.34 10.86 17.35
C GLN A 171 4.49 12.16 16.55
N ASP A 172 5.03 12.09 15.34
CA ASP A 172 5.27 13.25 14.49
C ASP A 172 4.09 13.57 13.55
N TYR A 173 3.02 12.76 13.56
CA TYR A 173 1.85 13.00 12.68
C TYR A 173 1.04 14.21 13.19
N THR A 174 0.75 15.13 12.28
CA THR A 174 -0.13 16.25 12.57
C THR A 174 -1.60 15.83 12.57
N THR A 175 -2.42 16.54 13.30
CA THR A 175 -3.88 16.32 13.34
C THR A 175 -4.51 16.43 11.95
N GLU A 176 -4.04 17.39 11.14
CA GLU A 176 -4.51 17.60 9.76
C GLU A 176 -4.19 16.40 8.88
N ALA A 177 -2.97 15.86 8.97
CA ALA A 177 -2.56 14.70 8.20
C ALA A 177 -3.41 13.47 8.57
N ILE A 178 -3.60 13.20 9.87
CA ILE A 178 -4.45 12.09 10.33
C ILE A 178 -5.89 12.24 9.82
N LYS A 179 -6.49 13.43 9.92
CA LYS A 179 -7.84 13.68 9.42
C LYS A 179 -7.97 13.38 7.93
N ALA A 180 -7.10 13.93 7.10
CA ALA A 180 -7.20 13.80 5.66
C ALA A 180 -6.92 12.38 5.18
N THR A 181 -5.89 11.72 5.73
CA THR A 181 -5.53 10.34 5.37
C THR A 181 -6.59 9.34 5.83
N ALA A 182 -7.13 9.51 7.04
CA ALA A 182 -8.23 8.69 7.55
C ALA A 182 -9.52 8.94 6.76
N ASN A 183 -9.83 10.19 6.40
CA ASN A 183 -10.99 10.50 5.57
C ASN A 183 -10.88 9.80 4.20
N CYS A 184 -9.70 9.80 3.58
CA CYS A 184 -9.45 9.05 2.34
C CYS A 184 -9.71 7.55 2.52
N LEU A 185 -9.20 6.95 3.61
CA LEU A 185 -9.35 5.52 3.89
C LEU A 185 -10.82 5.13 4.14
N LEU A 186 -11.52 5.87 5.02
CA LEU A 186 -12.84 5.50 5.52
C LEU A 186 -13.98 5.83 4.55
N ASN A 187 -13.76 6.74 3.61
CA ASN A 187 -14.75 7.12 2.60
C ASN A 187 -14.35 6.70 1.18
N ARG A 188 -13.45 5.71 1.05
CA ARG A 188 -13.08 5.17 -0.25
C ARG A 188 -14.29 4.55 -0.95
N ASP A 189 -14.31 4.63 -2.25
CA ASP A 189 -15.32 3.97 -3.08
C ASP A 189 -15.05 2.46 -3.22
N ASP A 190 -16.10 1.67 -3.25
CA ASP A 190 -16.04 0.25 -3.61
C ASP A 190 -15.87 0.12 -5.13
N ILE A 191 -14.82 -0.59 -5.54
CA ILE A 191 -14.49 -0.84 -6.95
C ILE A 191 -14.61 -2.30 -7.35
N THR A 192 -15.25 -3.12 -6.53
CA THR A 192 -15.38 -4.57 -6.76
C THR A 192 -16.01 -4.87 -8.12
N ASN A 193 -17.02 -4.11 -8.53
CA ASN A 193 -17.70 -4.25 -9.81
C ASN A 193 -16.84 -3.87 -11.02
N ARG A 194 -15.70 -3.22 -10.81
CA ARG A 194 -14.77 -2.77 -11.85
C ARG A 194 -13.53 -3.66 -12.01
N LEU A 195 -13.31 -4.62 -11.10
CA LEU A 195 -12.13 -5.50 -11.13
C LEU A 195 -11.98 -6.24 -12.46
N GLY A 196 -13.09 -6.60 -13.09
CA GLY A 196 -13.08 -7.25 -14.42
C GLY A 196 -12.54 -6.38 -15.56
N GLU A 197 -12.38 -5.07 -15.38
CA GLU A 197 -11.73 -4.16 -16.34
C GLU A 197 -10.19 -4.34 -16.34
N ILE A 198 -9.60 -4.77 -15.22
CA ILE A 198 -8.16 -4.98 -15.06
C ILE A 198 -7.75 -6.31 -15.70
N LYS A 199 -6.90 -6.25 -16.73
CA LYS A 199 -6.52 -7.42 -17.54
C LYS A 199 -5.07 -7.87 -17.36
N CYS A 200 -4.24 -7.06 -16.71
CA CYS A 200 -2.83 -7.40 -16.49
C CYS A 200 -2.70 -8.57 -15.49
N PRO A 201 -1.59 -9.33 -15.53
CA PRO A 201 -1.27 -10.32 -14.50
C PRO A 201 -1.26 -9.70 -13.10
N ALA A 202 -1.71 -10.46 -12.10
CA ALA A 202 -1.66 -10.03 -10.71
C ALA A 202 -1.21 -11.18 -9.79
N ILE A 203 -0.43 -10.85 -8.76
CA ILE A 203 -0.19 -11.68 -7.60
C ILE A 203 -0.90 -11.07 -6.40
N ILE A 204 -1.59 -11.91 -5.63
CA ILE A 204 -2.21 -11.54 -4.35
C ILE A 204 -1.50 -12.33 -3.26
N ILE A 205 -0.95 -11.65 -2.27
CA ILE A 205 -0.26 -12.22 -1.12
C ILE A 205 -1.03 -11.78 0.13
N HIS A 206 -1.34 -12.72 1.04
CA HIS A 206 -2.19 -12.39 2.18
C HIS A 206 -1.84 -13.20 3.42
N GLY A 207 -1.78 -12.51 4.57
CA GLY A 207 -1.53 -13.12 5.87
C GLY A 207 -2.74 -13.88 6.41
N THR A 208 -2.54 -15.12 6.92
CA THR A 208 -3.66 -15.92 7.43
C THR A 208 -4.19 -15.43 8.77
N ALA A 209 -3.45 -14.59 9.49
CA ALA A 209 -3.85 -13.95 10.75
C ALA A 209 -4.19 -12.46 10.59
N ASP A 210 -4.44 -12.00 9.36
CA ASP A 210 -4.86 -10.62 9.09
C ASP A 210 -6.27 -10.38 9.65
N THR A 211 -6.35 -9.47 10.64
CA THR A 211 -7.60 -9.06 11.29
C THR A 211 -8.16 -7.74 10.72
N ALA A 212 -7.39 -7.01 9.92
CA ALA A 212 -7.85 -5.79 9.28
C ALA A 212 -8.59 -6.08 7.97
N ILE A 213 -8.07 -7.01 7.17
CA ILE A 213 -8.69 -7.46 5.92
C ILE A 213 -8.73 -8.99 5.94
N SER A 214 -9.94 -9.56 5.92
CA SER A 214 -10.10 -11.01 6.01
C SER A 214 -9.65 -11.74 4.73
N MET A 215 -9.28 -13.00 4.86
CA MET A 215 -8.93 -13.87 3.73
C MET A 215 -10.05 -13.96 2.69
N ASP A 216 -11.31 -13.92 3.11
CA ASP A 216 -12.47 -13.93 2.18
C ASP A 216 -12.47 -12.72 1.25
N ARG A 217 -12.02 -11.55 1.73
CA ARG A 217 -11.88 -10.34 0.89
C ARG A 217 -10.72 -10.46 -0.10
N ALA A 218 -9.62 -11.11 0.29
CA ALA A 218 -8.53 -11.42 -0.63
C ALA A 218 -8.96 -12.42 -1.71
N GLU A 219 -9.77 -13.43 -1.37
CA GLU A 219 -10.33 -14.37 -2.33
C GLU A 219 -11.39 -13.71 -3.25
N ALA A 220 -12.19 -12.77 -2.72
CA ALA A 220 -13.09 -11.97 -3.55
C ALA A 220 -12.32 -11.10 -4.55
N LEU A 221 -11.24 -10.45 -4.11
CA LEU A 221 -10.32 -9.70 -4.97
C LEU A 221 -9.75 -10.60 -6.09
N ARG A 222 -9.26 -11.79 -5.74
CA ARG A 222 -8.78 -12.79 -6.70
C ARG A 222 -9.86 -13.17 -7.72
N ALA A 223 -11.08 -13.42 -7.25
CA ALA A 223 -12.18 -13.83 -8.12
C ALA A 223 -12.58 -12.74 -9.13
N GLY A 224 -12.45 -11.47 -8.74
CA GLY A 224 -12.76 -10.33 -9.61
C GLY A 224 -11.66 -10.00 -10.62
N LEU A 225 -10.39 -10.34 -10.35
CA LEU A 225 -9.26 -10.05 -11.22
C LEU A 225 -8.97 -11.17 -12.22
N VAL A 226 -9.18 -10.92 -13.51
CA VAL A 226 -9.01 -11.91 -14.60
C VAL A 226 -7.57 -12.45 -14.66
N GLY A 227 -6.57 -11.61 -14.36
CA GLY A 227 -5.15 -11.96 -14.44
C GLY A 227 -4.55 -12.52 -13.13
N ALA A 228 -5.36 -12.71 -12.08
CA ALA A 228 -4.87 -13.19 -10.80
C ALA A 228 -4.81 -14.72 -10.72
N GLY A 229 -3.69 -15.23 -10.20
CA GLY A 229 -3.55 -16.63 -9.78
C GLY A 229 -4.21 -16.90 -8.43
N LYS A 230 -3.90 -18.03 -7.81
CA LYS A 230 -4.32 -18.31 -6.43
C LYS A 230 -3.72 -17.29 -5.48
N VAL A 231 -4.43 -17.01 -4.39
CA VAL A 231 -3.87 -16.21 -3.29
C VAL A 231 -2.68 -16.97 -2.69
N VAL A 232 -1.56 -16.28 -2.57
CA VAL A 232 -0.39 -16.77 -1.84
C VAL A 232 -0.61 -16.47 -0.36
N THR A 233 -0.87 -17.50 0.42
CA THR A 233 -1.13 -17.37 1.85
C THR A 233 0.17 -17.36 2.63
N ILE A 234 0.31 -16.43 3.58
CA ILE A 234 1.45 -16.34 4.49
C ILE A 234 0.98 -16.75 5.89
N GLU A 235 1.33 -17.98 6.25
CA GLU A 235 0.86 -18.60 7.49
C GLU A 235 1.31 -17.83 8.73
N GLY A 236 0.35 -17.50 9.61
CA GLY A 236 0.57 -16.77 10.86
C GLY A 236 0.86 -15.28 10.71
N ALA A 237 0.99 -14.76 9.48
CA ALA A 237 1.21 -13.33 9.28
C ALA A 237 -0.06 -12.53 9.53
N ALA A 238 0.09 -11.41 10.24
CA ALA A 238 -0.92 -10.37 10.38
C ALA A 238 -0.95 -9.46 9.13
N HIS A 239 -1.59 -8.28 9.24
CA HIS A 239 -1.88 -7.39 8.11
C HIS A 239 -0.63 -6.85 7.39
N ALA A 240 0.54 -6.66 8.03
CA ALA A 240 1.77 -6.24 7.35
C ALA A 240 2.68 -7.44 7.04
N SER A 241 2.18 -8.43 6.28
CA SER A 241 2.88 -9.68 5.99
C SER A 241 4.22 -9.47 5.30
N ASN A 242 4.32 -8.49 4.40
CA ASN A 242 5.56 -8.14 3.69
C ASN A 242 6.66 -7.63 4.61
N LEU A 243 6.30 -6.99 5.72
CA LEU A 243 7.24 -6.47 6.70
C LEU A 243 7.66 -7.55 7.70
N THR A 244 6.68 -8.24 8.28
CA THR A 244 6.90 -9.18 9.40
C THR A 244 7.33 -10.57 8.95
N HIS A 245 6.93 -10.99 7.76
CA HIS A 245 7.20 -12.31 7.18
C HIS A 245 7.85 -12.23 5.80
N ALA A 246 8.76 -11.27 5.62
CA ALA A 246 9.43 -11.00 4.35
C ALA A 246 10.09 -12.25 3.74
N GLN A 247 10.64 -13.15 4.57
CA GLN A 247 11.25 -14.41 4.13
C GLN A 247 10.26 -15.36 3.44
N LEU A 248 8.95 -15.24 3.73
CA LEU A 248 7.89 -16.02 3.09
C LEU A 248 7.26 -15.27 1.91
N VAL A 249 7.22 -13.93 1.97
CA VAL A 249 6.65 -13.06 0.93
C VAL A 249 7.59 -12.90 -0.27
N ASN A 250 8.88 -12.70 -0.04
CA ASN A 250 9.84 -12.36 -1.10
C ASN A 250 10.02 -13.47 -2.16
N PRO A 251 10.10 -14.78 -1.83
CA PRO A 251 10.29 -15.82 -2.85
C PRO A 251 9.16 -15.88 -3.90
N PRO A 252 7.88 -16.01 -3.55
CA PRO A 252 6.79 -16.03 -4.53
C PRO A 252 6.66 -14.69 -5.28
N LEU A 253 6.94 -13.56 -4.63
CA LEU A 253 6.98 -12.25 -5.28
C LEU A 253 8.05 -12.20 -6.37
N LEU A 254 9.27 -12.63 -6.06
CA LEU A 254 10.38 -12.65 -7.01
C LEU A 254 10.11 -13.58 -8.19
N GLU A 255 9.55 -14.77 -7.94
CA GLU A 255 9.14 -15.72 -8.99
C GLU A 255 8.09 -15.09 -9.93
N PHE A 256 7.07 -14.44 -9.36
CA PHE A 256 6.05 -13.75 -10.13
C PHE A 256 6.66 -12.65 -11.01
N LEU A 257 7.47 -11.77 -10.43
CA LEU A 257 8.12 -10.67 -11.15
C LEU A 257 8.97 -11.16 -12.32
N ARG A 258 9.81 -12.17 -12.12
CA ARG A 258 10.61 -12.78 -13.19
C ARG A 258 9.76 -13.33 -14.34
N ARG A 259 8.56 -13.80 -14.04
CA ARG A 259 7.64 -14.35 -15.06
C ARG A 259 6.98 -13.26 -15.90
N VAL A 260 6.59 -12.14 -15.30
CA VAL A 260 5.79 -11.09 -15.97
C VAL A 260 6.64 -9.98 -16.60
N THR A 261 7.94 -10.00 -16.39
CA THR A 261 8.87 -8.97 -16.93
C THR A 261 9.87 -9.53 -17.95
N LYS A 262 9.67 -10.77 -18.38
CA LYS A 262 10.45 -11.43 -19.47
C LYS A 262 10.18 -10.83 -20.82
#